data_c18b8599c684ec54ba4fe49e37f9cbe7
#
_entry.id   c18b8599c684ec54ba4fe49e37f9cbe7
#
_cell.length_a   1.000
_cell.length_b   1.000
_cell.length_c   1.000
_cell.angle_alpha   90.00
_cell.angle_beta   90.00
_cell.angle_gamma   90.00
#
_symmetry.space_group_name_H-M   'P 1'
#
loop_
_entity.id
_entity.type
_entity.pdbx_description
1 polymer ?
#
loop_
_entity_poly.entity_id
_entity_poly.type
_entity_poly.pdbx_seq_one_letter_code
_entity_poly.pdbx_strand_id
1 'polypeptide(L)'
;LSSTVGLAWRLERGALSAWVIAFAILGLVVGGVAGDVGSFLNTSSGQDVLRRLGGEKSLVDAYLAAELGILGVVIAAYGVHAALRLRTEEDSRRAEEVLATGVTRVQWVGSFILVAAAGTVCLALAVGLSSGAARAVQTGQVSDLFDLLAGALVQLPAVWLVIAVVAAAYGIGSRAALIGWGALVAFLLLGEIGPLLELPEWIIELSPFAHVPELPGTTLTVAPLV
;
A
#
# COMPACT_ATOMS: atom_id res chain seq x y z
N LEU A 1 27.45 -15.36 -5.43
CA LEU A 1 26.33 -14.41 -5.61
C LEU A 1 26.10 -14.22 -7.10
N SER A 2 25.11 -14.89 -7.68
CA SER A 2 24.95 -14.93 -9.13
C SER A 2 24.16 -13.73 -9.71
N SER A 3 23.57 -12.85 -8.86
CA SER A 3 22.90 -11.63 -9.32
C SER A 3 22.72 -10.61 -8.19
N THR A 4 22.66 -9.32 -8.57
CA THR A 4 22.37 -8.19 -7.66
C THR A 4 20.97 -8.31 -7.05
N VAL A 5 20.00 -8.80 -7.80
CA VAL A 5 18.64 -9.08 -7.33
C VAL A 5 18.64 -10.15 -6.23
N GLY A 6 19.44 -11.22 -6.40
CA GLY A 6 19.56 -12.26 -5.38
C GLY A 6 20.17 -11.74 -4.07
N LEU A 7 21.07 -10.76 -4.13
CA LEU A 7 21.61 -10.09 -2.95
C LEU A 7 20.53 -9.22 -2.27
N ALA A 8 19.89 -8.35 -3.03
CA ALA A 8 18.81 -7.49 -2.52
C ALA A 8 17.69 -8.31 -1.85
N TRP A 9 17.27 -9.41 -2.49
CA TRP A 9 16.29 -10.34 -1.93
C TRP A 9 16.74 -10.95 -0.59
N ARG A 10 17.98 -11.43 -0.49
CA ARG A 10 18.48 -12.02 0.76
C ARG A 10 18.52 -11.03 1.91
N LEU A 11 18.82 -9.78 1.60
CA LEU A 11 18.84 -8.70 2.58
C LEU A 11 17.44 -8.36 3.07
N GLU A 12 16.43 -8.42 2.18
CA GLU A 12 15.07 -7.95 2.46
C GLU A 12 14.13 -9.05 2.98
N ARG A 13 14.34 -10.31 2.60
CA ARG A 13 13.40 -11.42 2.87
C ARG A 13 12.99 -11.56 4.34
N GLY A 14 13.91 -11.27 5.29
CA GLY A 14 13.61 -11.38 6.72
C GLY A 14 12.64 -10.30 7.19
N ALA A 15 12.86 -9.06 6.78
CA ALA A 15 11.94 -7.96 7.05
C ALA A 15 10.61 -8.20 6.33
N LEU A 16 10.65 -8.55 5.05
CA LEU A 16 9.46 -8.84 4.25
C LEU A 16 8.60 -9.93 4.89
N SER A 17 9.18 -11.03 5.37
CA SER A 17 8.39 -12.10 5.99
C SER A 17 7.66 -11.62 7.25
N ALA A 18 8.30 -10.81 8.09
CA ALA A 18 7.67 -10.22 9.26
C ALA A 18 6.50 -9.29 8.87
N TRP A 19 6.70 -8.46 7.85
CA TRP A 19 5.66 -7.58 7.32
C TRP A 19 4.49 -8.36 6.71
N VAL A 20 4.75 -9.41 5.92
CA VAL A 20 3.71 -10.26 5.34
C VAL A 20 2.85 -10.92 6.42
N ILE A 21 3.48 -11.44 7.48
CA ILE A 21 2.75 -12.03 8.62
C ILE A 21 1.89 -10.97 9.32
N ALA A 22 2.45 -9.79 9.58
CA ALA A 22 1.71 -8.69 10.21
C ALA A 22 0.51 -8.25 9.35
N PHE A 23 0.69 -8.10 8.03
CA PHE A 23 -0.38 -7.74 7.11
C PHE A 23 -1.43 -8.82 6.95
N ALA A 24 -1.05 -10.10 6.99
CA ALA A 24 -2.01 -11.20 6.99
C ALA A 24 -2.88 -11.18 8.26
N ILE A 25 -2.28 -10.92 9.43
CA ILE A 25 -3.02 -10.79 10.69
C ILE A 25 -3.94 -9.57 10.66
N LEU A 26 -3.44 -8.40 10.21
CA LEU A 26 -4.23 -7.18 10.08
C LEU A 26 -5.42 -7.39 9.13
N GLY A 27 -5.20 -8.03 7.99
CA GLY A 27 -6.28 -8.32 7.05
C GLY A 27 -7.35 -9.23 7.65
N LEU A 28 -6.96 -10.27 8.42
CA LEU A 28 -7.93 -11.10 9.15
C LEU A 28 -8.76 -10.27 10.14
N VAL A 29 -8.14 -9.32 10.84
CA VAL A 29 -8.83 -8.44 11.79
C VAL A 29 -9.80 -7.51 11.04
N VAL A 30 -9.35 -6.85 9.98
CA VAL A 30 -10.18 -5.93 9.17
C VAL A 30 -11.38 -6.65 8.58
N GLY A 31 -11.16 -7.80 7.93
CA GLY A 31 -12.25 -8.61 7.37
C GLY A 31 -13.18 -9.17 8.44
N GLY A 32 -12.63 -9.51 9.64
CA GLY A 32 -13.40 -9.98 10.80
C GLY A 32 -14.32 -8.92 11.37
N VAL A 33 -13.80 -7.73 11.63
CA VAL A 33 -14.54 -6.60 12.23
C VAL A 33 -15.66 -6.11 11.29
N ALA A 34 -15.48 -6.23 9.98
CA ALA A 34 -16.51 -5.83 9.01
C ALA A 34 -17.87 -6.54 9.24
N GLY A 35 -17.86 -7.78 9.77
CA GLY A 35 -19.07 -8.50 10.17
C GLY A 35 -19.75 -7.92 11.41
N ASP A 36 -18.96 -7.48 12.37
CA ASP A 36 -19.48 -6.87 13.60
C ASP A 36 -20.10 -5.49 13.32
N VAL A 37 -19.53 -4.73 12.39
CA VAL A 37 -20.12 -3.48 11.90
C VAL A 37 -21.52 -3.74 11.31
N GLY A 38 -21.65 -4.78 10.47
CA GLY A 38 -22.95 -5.18 9.94
C GLY A 38 -23.95 -5.56 11.03
N SER A 39 -23.52 -6.29 12.07
CA SER A 39 -24.39 -6.70 13.19
C SER A 39 -24.84 -5.53 14.06
N PHE A 40 -23.98 -4.53 14.29
CA PHE A 40 -24.33 -3.31 15.02
C PHE A 40 -25.43 -2.50 14.30
N LEU A 41 -25.40 -2.50 12.97
CA LEU A 41 -26.38 -1.81 12.13
C LEU A 41 -27.79 -2.46 12.16
N ASN A 42 -27.90 -3.71 12.61
CA ASN A 42 -29.17 -4.39 12.82
C ASN A 42 -29.89 -3.97 14.11
N THR A 43 -29.29 -3.09 14.93
CA THR A 43 -29.97 -2.47 16.07
C THR A 43 -30.91 -1.34 15.60
N SER A 44 -31.94 -1.03 16.41
CA SER A 44 -32.93 0.02 16.09
C SER A 44 -32.29 1.40 15.80
N SER A 45 -31.22 1.73 16.50
CA SER A 45 -30.45 2.97 16.27
C SER A 45 -29.61 2.91 14.98
N GLY A 46 -29.10 1.73 14.60
CA GLY A 46 -28.36 1.52 13.37
C GLY A 46 -29.25 1.61 12.12
N GLN A 47 -30.50 1.14 12.19
CA GLN A 47 -31.43 1.18 11.07
C GLN A 47 -31.81 2.61 10.61
N ASP A 48 -31.85 3.57 11.54
CA ASP A 48 -32.08 4.98 11.20
C ASP A 48 -30.89 5.61 10.49
N VAL A 49 -29.66 5.21 10.86
CA VAL A 49 -28.41 5.61 10.18
C VAL A 49 -28.34 4.97 8.79
N LEU A 50 -28.69 3.68 8.67
CA LEU A 50 -28.73 2.93 7.41
C LEU A 50 -29.66 3.55 6.36
N ARG A 51 -30.88 3.97 6.78
CA ARG A 51 -31.81 4.64 5.87
C ARG A 51 -31.29 5.96 5.32
N ARG A 52 -30.47 6.66 6.09
CA ARG A 52 -29.89 7.96 5.70
C ARG A 52 -28.64 7.82 4.81
N LEU A 53 -27.87 6.72 4.92
CA LEU A 53 -26.56 6.53 4.30
C LEU A 53 -26.53 5.51 3.14
N GLY A 54 -27.68 5.06 2.64
CA GLY A 54 -27.75 4.23 1.42
C GLY A 54 -27.72 2.71 1.65
N GLY A 55 -27.83 2.25 2.89
CA GLY A 55 -27.98 0.82 3.23
C GLY A 55 -26.74 0.17 3.86
N GLU A 56 -26.94 -1.03 4.45
CA GLU A 56 -25.93 -1.76 5.23
C GLU A 56 -24.69 -2.10 4.40
N LYS A 57 -24.87 -2.59 3.19
CA LYS A 57 -23.78 -2.98 2.30
C LYS A 57 -22.88 -1.78 1.97
N SER A 58 -23.46 -0.62 1.71
CA SER A 58 -22.73 0.61 1.38
C SER A 58 -21.81 1.08 2.53
N LEU A 59 -22.25 0.96 3.79
CA LEU A 59 -21.44 1.35 4.95
C LEU A 59 -20.28 0.40 5.21
N VAL A 60 -20.50 -0.91 5.07
CA VAL A 60 -19.45 -1.90 5.22
C VAL A 60 -18.43 -1.77 4.09
N ASP A 61 -18.88 -1.55 2.87
CA ASP A 61 -17.98 -1.35 1.72
C ASP A 61 -17.15 -0.06 1.90
N ALA A 62 -17.75 1.04 2.38
CA ALA A 62 -17.04 2.28 2.68
C ALA A 62 -15.99 2.10 3.81
N TYR A 63 -16.36 1.36 4.88
CA TYR A 63 -15.41 1.02 5.93
C TYR A 63 -14.22 0.23 5.39
N LEU A 64 -14.49 -0.82 4.61
CA LEU A 64 -13.44 -1.67 4.03
C LEU A 64 -12.55 -0.89 3.06
N ALA A 65 -13.12 0.01 2.25
CA ALA A 65 -12.37 0.86 1.34
C ALA A 65 -11.44 1.81 2.10
N ALA A 66 -11.94 2.46 3.17
CA ALA A 66 -11.14 3.34 4.02
C ALA A 66 -9.98 2.59 4.69
N GLU A 67 -10.24 1.41 5.26
CA GLU A 67 -9.20 0.58 5.89
C GLU A 67 -8.15 0.11 4.89
N LEU A 68 -8.56 -0.32 3.69
CA LEU A 68 -7.63 -0.69 2.62
C LEU A 68 -6.80 0.51 2.14
N GLY A 69 -7.37 1.72 2.11
CA GLY A 69 -6.66 2.96 1.83
C GLY A 69 -5.54 3.23 2.83
N ILE A 70 -5.85 3.15 4.14
CA ILE A 70 -4.88 3.30 5.23
C ILE A 70 -3.77 2.23 5.11
N LEU A 71 -4.14 0.98 4.86
CA LEU A 71 -3.17 -0.11 4.68
C LEU A 71 -2.32 0.10 3.42
N GLY A 72 -2.85 0.70 2.37
CA GLY A 72 -2.12 1.11 1.17
C GLY A 72 -0.98 2.08 1.49
N VAL A 73 -1.25 3.08 2.35
CA VAL A 73 -0.21 4.02 2.84
C VAL A 73 0.85 3.28 3.66
N VAL A 74 0.47 2.32 4.50
CA VAL A 74 1.44 1.51 5.27
C VAL A 74 2.27 0.61 4.35
N ILE A 75 1.68 0.07 3.27
CA ILE A 75 2.42 -0.64 2.21
C ILE A 75 3.44 0.30 1.54
N ALA A 76 3.07 1.56 1.28
CA ALA A 76 3.99 2.54 0.73
C ALA A 76 5.14 2.86 1.70
N ALA A 77 4.87 2.93 3.01
CA ALA A 77 5.91 3.11 4.03
C ALA A 77 6.92 1.94 4.02
N TYR A 78 6.45 0.69 3.88
CA TYR A 78 7.33 -0.45 3.65
C TYR A 78 8.14 -0.27 2.36
N GLY A 79 7.51 0.14 1.25
CA GLY A 79 8.17 0.38 -0.03
C GLY A 79 9.29 1.40 0.08
N VAL A 80 9.06 2.53 0.77
CA VAL A 80 10.07 3.55 1.07
C VAL A 80 11.20 2.95 1.91
N HIS A 81 10.87 2.21 2.98
CA HIS A 81 11.87 1.56 3.84
C HIS A 81 12.77 0.60 3.05
N ALA A 82 12.17 -0.28 2.24
CA ALA A 82 12.89 -1.25 1.42
C ALA A 82 13.77 -0.56 0.35
N ALA A 83 13.27 0.49 -0.31
CA ALA A 83 14.03 1.26 -1.28
C ALA A 83 15.22 2.01 -0.64
N LEU A 84 15.04 2.55 0.57
CA LEU A 84 16.11 3.23 1.32
C LEU A 84 17.24 2.31 1.77
N ARG A 85 17.08 1.00 1.70
CA ARG A 85 18.15 0.05 1.95
C ARG A 85 19.34 0.25 1.00
N LEU A 86 19.09 0.71 -0.22
CA LEU A 86 20.10 1.18 -1.16
C LEU A 86 21.11 2.13 -0.49
N ARG A 87 20.61 3.13 0.22
CA ARG A 87 21.42 4.11 0.93
C ARG A 87 22.24 3.46 2.03
N THR A 88 21.63 2.58 2.83
CA THR A 88 22.34 1.89 3.93
C THR A 88 23.51 1.06 3.43
N GLU A 89 23.35 0.39 2.28
CA GLU A 89 24.42 -0.41 1.66
C GLU A 89 25.52 0.50 1.06
N GLU A 90 25.18 1.67 0.54
CA GLU A 90 26.16 2.65 0.03
C GLU A 90 26.93 3.29 1.19
N ASP A 91 26.25 3.76 2.24
CA ASP A 91 26.87 4.39 3.41
C ASP A 91 27.81 3.41 4.15
N SER A 92 27.55 2.10 4.10
CA SER A 92 28.41 1.04 4.66
C SER A 92 29.55 0.61 3.73
N ARG A 93 29.76 1.27 2.57
CA ARG A 93 30.76 0.97 1.53
C ARG A 93 30.67 -0.43 0.90
N ARG A 94 29.63 -1.21 1.22
CA ARG A 94 29.44 -2.54 0.62
C ARG A 94 29.07 -2.46 -0.87
N ALA A 95 28.48 -1.35 -1.29
CA ALA A 95 28.20 -1.09 -2.69
C ALA A 95 29.47 -1.02 -3.54
N GLU A 96 30.60 -0.49 -3.00
CA GLU A 96 31.88 -0.37 -3.72
C GLU A 96 32.43 -1.74 -4.11
N GLU A 97 32.34 -2.73 -3.22
CA GLU A 97 32.81 -4.09 -3.49
C GLU A 97 32.01 -4.75 -4.64
N VAL A 98 30.69 -4.50 -4.69
CA VAL A 98 29.83 -5.05 -5.74
C VAL A 98 30.05 -4.31 -7.06
N LEU A 99 30.16 -2.99 -7.03
CA LEU A 99 30.41 -2.17 -8.22
C LEU A 99 31.78 -2.45 -8.84
N ALA A 100 32.78 -2.85 -8.04
CA ALA A 100 34.08 -3.28 -8.53
C ALA A 100 34.04 -4.59 -9.36
N THR A 101 32.96 -5.37 -9.29
CA THR A 101 32.76 -6.61 -10.07
C THR A 101 32.17 -6.39 -11.47
N GLY A 102 32.05 -5.14 -11.95
CA GLY A 102 31.52 -4.81 -13.26
C GLY A 102 29.99 -4.63 -13.29
N VAL A 103 29.32 -4.64 -12.15
CA VAL A 103 27.89 -4.31 -12.02
C VAL A 103 27.69 -2.81 -12.24
N THR A 104 26.77 -2.41 -13.12
CA THR A 104 26.46 -1.00 -13.32
C THR A 104 25.62 -0.43 -12.16
N ARG A 105 25.74 0.87 -11.91
CA ARG A 105 24.97 1.55 -10.86
C ARG A 105 23.46 1.44 -11.08
N VAL A 106 23.01 1.44 -12.33
CA VAL A 106 21.59 1.26 -12.70
C VAL A 106 21.09 -0.15 -12.34
N GLN A 107 21.91 -1.19 -12.63
CA GLN A 107 21.58 -2.57 -12.25
C GLN A 107 21.51 -2.75 -10.74
N TRP A 108 22.41 -2.08 -10.00
CA TRP A 108 22.42 -2.08 -8.55
C TRP A 108 21.13 -1.44 -7.99
N VAL A 109 20.82 -0.20 -8.37
CA VAL A 109 19.62 0.52 -7.94
C VAL A 109 18.34 -0.23 -8.36
N GLY A 110 18.28 -0.65 -9.63
CA GLY A 110 17.13 -1.38 -10.16
C GLY A 110 16.81 -2.67 -9.40
N SER A 111 17.85 -3.36 -8.88
CA SER A 111 17.64 -4.59 -8.08
C SER A 111 16.88 -4.31 -6.77
N PHE A 112 17.24 -3.25 -6.05
CA PHE A 112 16.58 -2.90 -4.79
C PHE A 112 15.17 -2.36 -5.02
N ILE A 113 14.98 -1.52 -6.05
CA ILE A 113 13.66 -1.00 -6.41
C ILE A 113 12.74 -2.14 -6.84
N LEU A 114 13.23 -3.10 -7.63
CA LEU A 114 12.47 -4.28 -8.02
C LEU A 114 12.03 -5.12 -6.81
N VAL A 115 12.95 -5.36 -5.87
CA VAL A 115 12.65 -6.12 -4.64
C VAL A 115 11.67 -5.36 -3.76
N ALA A 116 11.81 -4.04 -3.63
CA ALA A 116 10.86 -3.20 -2.89
C ALA A 116 9.46 -3.26 -3.53
N ALA A 117 9.36 -3.11 -4.86
CA ALA A 117 8.08 -3.19 -5.57
C ALA A 117 7.45 -4.60 -5.47
N ALA A 118 8.25 -5.67 -5.62
CA ALA A 118 7.76 -7.04 -5.42
C ALA A 118 7.27 -7.28 -3.98
N GLY A 119 7.97 -6.72 -3.00
CA GLY A 119 7.57 -6.78 -1.59
C GLY A 119 6.23 -6.12 -1.34
N THR A 120 5.96 -4.95 -1.93
CA THR A 120 4.65 -4.28 -1.81
C THR A 120 3.52 -5.11 -2.42
N VAL A 121 3.77 -5.81 -3.53
CA VAL A 121 2.80 -6.77 -4.09
C VAL A 121 2.52 -7.90 -3.11
N CYS A 122 3.55 -8.47 -2.48
CA CYS A 122 3.35 -9.52 -1.47
C CYS A 122 2.49 -9.02 -0.29
N LEU A 123 2.68 -7.78 0.16
CA LEU A 123 1.88 -7.19 1.24
C LEU A 123 0.42 -6.95 0.82
N ALA A 124 0.20 -6.40 -0.38
CA ALA A 124 -1.15 -6.21 -0.92
C ALA A 124 -1.89 -7.54 -1.09
N LEU A 125 -1.20 -8.59 -1.57
CA LEU A 125 -1.76 -9.94 -1.65
C LEU A 125 -2.06 -10.50 -0.25
N ALA A 126 -1.16 -10.33 0.72
CA ALA A 126 -1.35 -10.82 2.08
C ALA A 126 -2.60 -10.20 2.72
N VAL A 127 -2.74 -8.87 2.68
CA VAL A 127 -3.89 -8.19 3.28
C VAL A 127 -5.18 -8.46 2.50
N GLY A 128 -5.15 -8.40 1.16
CA GLY A 128 -6.34 -8.60 0.33
C GLY A 128 -6.89 -10.02 0.45
N LEU A 129 -6.01 -11.05 0.42
CA LEU A 129 -6.43 -12.43 0.58
C LEU A 129 -6.93 -12.73 1.99
N SER A 130 -6.25 -12.24 3.03
CA SER A 130 -6.65 -12.52 4.41
C SER A 130 -7.94 -11.80 4.81
N SER A 131 -8.11 -10.52 4.46
CA SER A 131 -9.35 -9.78 4.71
C SER A 131 -10.52 -10.34 3.89
N GLY A 132 -10.27 -10.66 2.62
CA GLY A 132 -11.25 -11.27 1.74
C GLY A 132 -11.67 -12.66 2.21
N ALA A 133 -10.74 -13.49 2.65
CA ALA A 133 -11.06 -14.81 3.21
C ALA A 133 -11.89 -14.71 4.49
N ALA A 134 -11.52 -13.81 5.42
CA ALA A 134 -12.27 -13.57 6.65
C ALA A 134 -13.71 -13.12 6.34
N ARG A 135 -13.86 -12.20 5.37
CA ARG A 135 -15.17 -11.71 4.94
C ARG A 135 -16.00 -12.80 4.24
N ALA A 136 -15.41 -13.55 3.32
CA ALA A 136 -16.08 -14.64 2.59
C ALA A 136 -16.60 -15.74 3.53
N VAL A 137 -15.87 -16.04 4.61
CA VAL A 137 -16.33 -17.00 5.64
C VAL A 137 -17.57 -16.47 6.38
N GLN A 138 -17.66 -15.17 6.63
CA GLN A 138 -18.80 -14.57 7.34
C GLN A 138 -20.06 -14.46 6.46
N THR A 139 -19.87 -14.03 5.20
CA THR A 139 -20.99 -13.78 4.27
C THR A 139 -21.42 -15.03 3.50
N GLY A 140 -20.56 -16.04 3.40
CA GLY A 140 -20.73 -17.19 2.52
C GLY A 140 -20.53 -16.85 1.02
N GLN A 141 -20.02 -15.65 0.70
CA GLN A 141 -19.84 -15.18 -0.68
C GLN A 141 -18.37 -15.13 -1.06
N VAL A 142 -17.97 -15.97 -2.02
CA VAL A 142 -16.57 -16.00 -2.53
C VAL A 142 -16.22 -14.73 -3.29
N SER A 143 -17.21 -13.97 -3.80
CA SER A 143 -16.98 -12.67 -4.44
C SER A 143 -16.24 -11.70 -3.54
N ASP A 144 -16.53 -11.69 -2.23
CA ASP A 144 -15.90 -10.77 -1.27
C ASP A 144 -14.38 -10.96 -1.20
N LEU A 145 -13.89 -12.18 -1.46
CA LEU A 145 -12.46 -12.45 -1.57
C LEU A 145 -11.82 -11.67 -2.72
N PHE A 146 -12.47 -11.68 -3.88
CA PHE A 146 -11.95 -11.00 -5.07
C PHE A 146 -12.10 -9.48 -4.98
N ASP A 147 -13.18 -9.00 -4.38
CA ASP A 147 -13.45 -7.58 -4.21
C ASP A 147 -12.40 -6.93 -3.28
N LEU A 148 -12.08 -7.57 -2.16
CA LEU A 148 -11.07 -7.08 -1.23
C LEU A 148 -9.64 -7.26 -1.76
N LEU A 149 -9.38 -8.33 -2.49
CA LEU A 149 -8.11 -8.51 -3.18
C LEU A 149 -7.91 -7.40 -4.23
N ALA A 150 -8.93 -7.09 -5.02
CA ALA A 150 -8.87 -5.99 -5.99
C ALA A 150 -8.66 -4.64 -5.29
N GLY A 151 -9.36 -4.37 -4.18
CA GLY A 151 -9.20 -3.16 -3.38
C GLY A 151 -7.80 -2.99 -2.80
N ALA A 152 -7.13 -4.09 -2.42
CA ALA A 152 -5.74 -4.03 -1.99
C ALA A 152 -4.76 -3.81 -3.16
N LEU A 153 -4.98 -4.46 -4.30
CA LEU A 153 -4.10 -4.37 -5.46
C LEU A 153 -4.18 -3.02 -6.18
N VAL A 154 -5.34 -2.37 -6.16
CA VAL A 154 -5.53 -1.06 -6.80
C VAL A 154 -4.70 0.05 -6.14
N GLN A 155 -4.21 -0.16 -4.92
CA GLN A 155 -3.30 0.75 -4.23
C GLN A 155 -1.87 0.76 -4.83
N LEU A 156 -1.47 -0.31 -5.53
CA LEU A 156 -0.08 -0.51 -5.98
C LEU A 156 0.45 0.61 -6.89
N PRO A 157 -0.29 1.17 -7.86
CA PRO A 157 0.20 2.28 -8.67
C PRO A 157 0.63 3.49 -7.83
N ALA A 158 -0.18 3.89 -6.84
CA ALA A 158 0.15 4.97 -5.92
C ALA A 158 1.39 4.65 -5.07
N VAL A 159 1.48 3.42 -4.56
CA VAL A 159 2.63 2.92 -3.80
C VAL A 159 3.91 2.95 -4.65
N TRP A 160 3.84 2.49 -5.90
CA TRP A 160 4.99 2.46 -6.80
C TRP A 160 5.44 3.86 -7.22
N LEU A 161 4.52 4.83 -7.30
CA LEU A 161 4.87 6.21 -7.54
C LEU A 161 5.70 6.78 -6.37
N VAL A 162 5.34 6.47 -5.13
CA VAL A 162 6.15 6.85 -3.96
C VAL A 162 7.55 6.20 -4.02
N ILE A 163 7.65 4.93 -4.37
CA ILE A 163 8.95 4.25 -4.57
C ILE A 163 9.76 4.91 -5.69
N ALA A 164 9.10 5.32 -6.78
CA ALA A 164 9.76 6.03 -7.89
C ALA A 164 10.31 7.39 -7.44
N VAL A 165 9.63 8.12 -6.55
CA VAL A 165 10.16 9.36 -5.94
C VAL A 165 11.44 9.07 -5.15
N VAL A 166 11.49 7.99 -4.36
CA VAL A 166 12.71 7.58 -3.65
C VAL A 166 13.84 7.29 -4.63
N ALA A 167 13.56 6.55 -5.71
CA ALA A 167 14.54 6.20 -6.74
C ALA A 167 15.07 7.44 -7.47
N ALA A 168 14.20 8.38 -7.84
CA ALA A 168 14.57 9.64 -8.48
C ALA A 168 15.42 10.51 -7.55
N ALA A 169 15.01 10.64 -6.29
CA ALA A 169 15.74 11.40 -5.28
C ALA A 169 17.14 10.79 -5.01
N TYR A 170 17.24 9.46 -4.99
CA TYR A 170 18.53 8.76 -4.88
C TYR A 170 19.45 9.07 -6.07
N GLY A 171 18.91 9.29 -7.27
CA GLY A 171 19.66 9.71 -8.45
C GLY A 171 20.37 11.08 -8.27
N ILE A 172 19.82 11.97 -7.43
CA ILE A 172 20.43 13.26 -7.07
C ILE A 172 21.52 13.06 -6.02
N GLY A 173 21.32 12.15 -5.09
CA GLY A 173 22.27 11.78 -4.06
C GLY A 173 21.67 10.88 -2.98
N SER A 174 22.50 10.07 -2.32
CA SER A 174 22.01 9.09 -1.33
C SER A 174 21.24 9.73 -0.17
N ARG A 175 21.63 10.95 0.24
CA ARG A 175 20.93 11.70 1.30
C ARG A 175 19.56 12.21 0.84
N ALA A 176 19.42 12.58 -0.45
CA ALA A 176 18.17 13.06 -1.01
C ALA A 176 17.08 11.96 -1.02
N ALA A 177 17.45 10.68 -1.00
CA ALA A 177 16.50 9.58 -0.93
C ALA A 177 15.58 9.66 0.31
N LEU A 178 15.98 10.34 1.39
CA LEU A 178 15.13 10.60 2.55
C LEU A 178 13.91 11.48 2.24
N ILE A 179 13.92 12.20 1.13
CA ILE A 179 12.76 12.93 0.59
C ILE A 179 11.57 11.98 0.41
N GLY A 180 11.83 10.68 0.17
CA GLY A 180 10.76 9.67 0.07
C GLY A 180 9.85 9.61 1.29
N TRP A 181 10.38 9.73 2.51
CA TRP A 181 9.55 9.85 3.71
C TRP A 181 8.75 11.14 3.75
N GLY A 182 9.38 12.26 3.37
CA GLY A 182 8.69 13.55 3.27
C GLY A 182 7.57 13.53 2.23
N ALA A 183 7.81 12.92 1.08
CA ALA A 183 6.82 12.75 0.04
C ALA A 183 5.64 11.87 0.50
N LEU A 184 5.92 10.73 1.17
CA LEU A 184 4.88 9.86 1.71
C LEU A 184 3.99 10.62 2.71
N VAL A 185 4.60 11.35 3.66
CA VAL A 185 3.85 12.14 4.64
C VAL A 185 3.05 13.24 3.96
N ALA A 186 3.63 13.94 2.99
CA ALA A 186 2.94 14.98 2.23
C ALA A 186 1.74 14.41 1.47
N PHE A 187 1.88 13.28 0.78
CA PHE A 187 0.80 12.64 0.05
C PHE A 187 -0.30 12.12 0.98
N LEU A 188 0.06 11.57 2.15
CA LEU A 188 -0.90 11.17 3.17
C LEU A 188 -1.69 12.39 3.68
N LEU A 189 -1.01 13.48 4.04
CA LEU A 189 -1.67 14.67 4.53
C LEU A 189 -2.58 15.31 3.48
N LEU A 190 -2.15 15.32 2.22
CA LEU A 190 -2.96 15.85 1.13
C LEU A 190 -4.20 14.98 0.85
N GLY A 191 -4.06 13.66 0.87
CA GLY A 191 -5.16 12.75 0.61
C GLY A 191 -6.19 12.72 1.74
N GLU A 192 -5.75 12.61 3.01
CA GLU A 192 -6.63 12.44 4.16
C GLU A 192 -7.10 13.77 4.79
N ILE A 193 -6.20 14.75 4.89
CA ILE A 193 -6.48 16.01 5.57
C ILE A 193 -6.83 17.13 4.59
N GLY A 194 -6.39 17.03 3.33
CA GLY A 194 -6.67 18.03 2.31
C GLY A 194 -8.16 18.36 2.15
N PRO A 195 -9.06 17.37 2.04
CA PRO A 195 -10.51 17.61 1.99
C PRO A 195 -11.06 18.28 3.25
N LEU A 196 -10.53 17.95 4.45
CA LEU A 196 -10.96 18.54 5.72
C LEU A 196 -10.53 20.00 5.87
N LEU A 197 -9.41 20.39 5.22
CA LEU A 197 -8.91 21.76 5.19
C LEU A 197 -9.47 22.59 4.03
N GLU A 198 -10.43 22.03 3.28
CA GLU A 198 -11.01 22.68 2.09
C GLU A 198 -9.94 23.15 1.08
N LEU A 199 -8.86 22.37 0.94
CA LEU A 199 -7.80 22.71 0.00
C LEU A 199 -8.33 22.66 -1.44
N PRO A 200 -7.81 23.50 -2.35
CA PRO A 200 -8.17 23.42 -3.77
C PRO A 200 -7.91 22.02 -4.34
N GLU A 201 -8.82 21.53 -5.19
CA GLU A 201 -8.76 20.16 -5.77
C GLU A 201 -7.41 19.86 -6.41
N TRP A 202 -6.82 20.81 -7.15
CA TRP A 202 -5.53 20.62 -7.79
C TRP A 202 -4.37 20.32 -6.81
N ILE A 203 -4.48 20.73 -5.53
CA ILE A 203 -3.50 20.40 -4.48
C ILE A 203 -3.73 18.98 -3.98
N ILE A 204 -5.00 18.57 -3.79
CA ILE A 204 -5.36 17.23 -3.36
C ILE A 204 -4.97 16.21 -4.44
N GLU A 205 -5.20 16.56 -5.71
CA GLU A 205 -4.82 15.73 -6.87
C GLU A 205 -3.31 15.49 -7.03
N LEU A 206 -2.46 16.27 -6.34
CA LEU A 206 -1.02 15.97 -6.28
C LEU A 206 -0.71 14.69 -5.48
N SER A 207 -1.65 14.22 -4.65
CA SER A 207 -1.50 12.95 -3.96
C SER A 207 -1.87 11.78 -4.88
N PRO A 208 -0.97 10.81 -5.10
CA PRO A 208 -1.30 9.62 -5.88
C PRO A 208 -2.41 8.80 -5.23
N PHE A 209 -2.59 8.90 -3.92
CA PHE A 209 -3.65 8.20 -3.18
C PHE A 209 -5.04 8.80 -3.44
N ALA A 210 -5.14 10.08 -3.81
CA ALA A 210 -6.42 10.70 -4.19
C ALA A 210 -7.00 10.12 -5.50
N HIS A 211 -6.18 9.46 -6.32
CA HIS A 211 -6.59 8.87 -7.60
C HIS A 211 -6.94 7.38 -7.48
N VAL A 212 -6.79 6.80 -6.30
CA VAL A 212 -7.08 5.37 -6.08
C VAL A 212 -8.59 5.18 -5.92
N PRO A 213 -9.24 4.31 -6.72
CA PRO A 213 -10.67 4.01 -6.56
C PRO A 213 -10.96 3.40 -5.19
N GLU A 214 -12.03 3.86 -4.55
CA GLU A 214 -12.51 3.35 -3.25
C GLU A 214 -13.21 2.00 -3.42
N LEU A 215 -12.43 0.92 -3.54
CA LEU A 215 -12.96 -0.46 -3.61
C LEU A 215 -12.95 -1.10 -2.22
N PRO A 216 -14.03 -1.88 -1.89
CA PRO A 216 -15.15 -2.39 -2.72
C PRO A 216 -16.32 -1.46 -2.77
N GLY A 217 -16.46 -0.31 -2.81
CA GLY A 217 -17.66 0.58 -2.84
C GLY A 217 -18.01 1.11 -4.23
N THR A 218 -17.03 1.19 -5.13
CA THR A 218 -17.19 1.78 -6.46
C THR A 218 -16.88 0.77 -7.56
N THR A 219 -17.32 1.10 -8.80
CA THR A 219 -16.92 0.30 -9.97
C THR A 219 -15.49 0.66 -10.40
N LEU A 220 -14.70 -0.35 -10.76
CA LEU A 220 -13.37 -0.15 -11.35
C LEU A 220 -13.47 0.70 -12.61
N THR A 221 -13.06 1.95 -12.53
CA THR A 221 -12.81 2.80 -13.70
C THR A 221 -11.30 2.97 -13.85
N VAL A 222 -10.77 2.60 -15.03
CA VAL A 222 -9.33 2.67 -15.31
C VAL A 222 -8.88 4.12 -15.56
N ALA A 223 -9.82 5.02 -15.84
CA ALA A 223 -9.55 6.42 -16.16
C ALA A 223 -8.75 7.22 -15.10
N PRO A 224 -8.94 7.05 -13.78
CA PRO A 224 -8.15 7.77 -12.79
C PRO A 224 -6.75 7.19 -12.57
N LEU A 225 -6.41 6.04 -13.17
CA LEU A 225 -5.11 5.38 -12.99
C LEU A 225 -4.10 5.73 -14.12
N VAL A 226 -4.51 6.50 -15.11
CA VAL A 226 -3.73 6.96 -16.27
C VAL A 226 -3.67 8.48 -16.24
#